data_0ade7f51cd5a4cbc555c5a0482352c02
#
_entry.id   0ade7f51cd5a4cbc555c5a0482352c02
#
_cell.length_a   1.000
_cell.length_b   1.000
_cell.length_c   1.000
_cell.angle_alpha   90.00
_cell.angle_beta   90.00
_cell.angle_gamma   90.00
#
_symmetry.space_group_name_H-M   'P 1'
#
loop_
_entity.id
_entity.type
_entity.pdbx_description
1 polymer ?
#
loop_
_entity_poly.entity_id
_entity_poly.type
_entity_poly.pdbx_seq_one_letter_code
_entity_poly.pdbx_strand_id
1 'polypeptide(L)'
;MYTVPTQQQRLAKCKAQTAMASTATTVAMALVVLAAVSFDVLPVADADAGLISRTCKKTKTPAICVAMLRTDRRTDGAMNLYGLASNALLIAIDTVYNNTRVIVDLFKGKEGTPEGGALDVCNQAYLEADNDLELQARLALDFLDYAGASKVILLAKDAGDMCEDAFKAINKKSPLADMDRQMTERCGVTADLMDLLASKRSE
;
A
#
# COMPACT_ATOMS: atom_id res chain seq x y z
N MET A 1 28.43 44.18 -16.69
CA MET A 1 27.22 44.08 -17.53
C MET A 1 27.37 42.86 -18.44
N TYR A 2 26.80 41.73 -18.07
CA TYR A 2 26.78 40.51 -18.89
C TYR A 2 25.42 40.43 -19.57
N THR A 3 25.41 40.54 -20.90
CA THR A 3 24.20 40.40 -21.71
C THR A 3 23.92 38.92 -21.98
N VAL A 4 22.75 38.44 -21.52
CA VAL A 4 22.26 37.07 -21.75
C VAL A 4 21.70 37.01 -23.19
N PRO A 5 22.13 36.08 -24.06
CA PRO A 5 21.63 35.98 -25.43
C PRO A 5 20.20 35.39 -25.44
N THR A 6 19.35 36.02 -26.25
CA THR A 6 17.94 35.68 -26.40
C THR A 6 17.74 34.34 -27.11
N GLN A 7 16.59 33.71 -26.85
CA GLN A 7 16.20 32.35 -27.31
C GLN A 7 16.24 32.19 -28.85
N GLN A 8 16.14 33.26 -29.61
CA GLN A 8 16.22 33.28 -31.10
C GLN A 8 17.63 32.99 -31.62
N GLN A 9 18.70 33.32 -30.87
CA GLN A 9 20.08 33.06 -31.30
C GLN A 9 20.50 31.60 -31.10
N ARG A 10 19.78 30.84 -30.29
CA ARG A 10 20.03 29.40 -30.08
C ARG A 10 19.45 28.51 -31.19
N LEU A 11 18.39 28.94 -31.86
CA LEU A 11 17.74 28.19 -32.94
C LEU A 11 18.48 28.32 -34.31
N ALA A 12 19.28 29.36 -34.50
CA ALA A 12 20.04 29.55 -35.73
C ALA A 12 21.32 28.70 -35.84
N LYS A 13 21.85 28.20 -34.71
CA LYS A 13 23.04 27.33 -34.68
C LYS A 13 22.77 25.85 -34.93
N CYS A 14 21.52 25.40 -34.86
CA CYS A 14 21.15 24.00 -35.08
C CYS A 14 20.82 23.66 -36.56
N LYS A 15 20.78 24.64 -37.44
CA LYS A 15 20.36 24.47 -38.86
C LYS A 15 21.50 24.42 -39.89
N ALA A 16 22.77 24.50 -39.45
CA ALA A 16 23.93 24.58 -40.34
C ALA A 16 24.82 23.33 -40.38
N GLN A 17 24.37 22.19 -39.86
CA GLN A 17 25.20 20.99 -39.79
C GLN A 17 24.59 19.72 -40.42
N THR A 18 23.70 19.87 -41.38
CA THR A 18 23.17 18.74 -42.16
C THR A 18 23.23 19.03 -43.65
N ALA A 19 24.42 19.04 -44.22
CA ALA A 19 24.63 18.80 -45.66
C ALA A 19 26.08 18.37 -45.87
N MET A 20 26.25 17.17 -46.45
CA MET A 20 27.42 16.54 -47.01
C MET A 20 28.00 15.37 -46.19
N ALA A 21 27.48 14.18 -46.49
CA ALA A 21 28.27 12.96 -46.64
C ALA A 21 27.51 11.98 -47.52
N SER A 22 27.87 11.99 -48.68
CA SER A 22 28.08 11.04 -49.79
C SER A 22 27.69 9.58 -49.54
N THR A 23 26.85 9.15 -50.47
CA THR A 23 26.53 7.79 -50.91
C THR A 23 27.78 6.95 -51.22
N ALA A 24 28.07 5.94 -50.42
CA ALA A 24 28.71 4.68 -50.79
C ALA A 24 29.08 3.90 -49.50
N THR A 25 28.20 3.01 -49.03
CA THR A 25 28.48 1.79 -48.27
C THR A 25 27.17 1.23 -47.67
N THR A 26 26.21 0.92 -48.51
CA THR A 26 24.88 0.51 -48.08
C THR A 26 24.61 -1.00 -48.25
N VAL A 27 25.58 -1.89 -48.17
CA VAL A 27 25.28 -3.32 -48.27
C VAL A 27 25.93 -4.19 -47.17
N ALA A 28 26.88 -3.68 -46.39
CA ALA A 28 27.61 -4.52 -45.42
C ALA A 28 27.15 -4.37 -43.94
N MET A 29 26.21 -3.50 -43.62
CA MET A 29 25.76 -3.28 -42.23
C MET A 29 24.35 -3.80 -41.90
N ALA A 30 23.67 -4.47 -42.84
CA ALA A 30 22.31 -4.96 -42.59
C ALA A 30 22.27 -6.33 -41.87
N LEU A 31 23.39 -7.00 -41.63
CA LEU A 31 23.43 -8.33 -41.02
C LEU A 31 23.99 -8.36 -39.58
N VAL A 32 24.47 -7.24 -39.03
CA VAL A 32 25.02 -7.18 -37.66
C VAL A 32 24.02 -6.59 -36.66
N VAL A 33 22.94 -5.96 -37.10
CA VAL A 33 21.97 -5.31 -36.20
C VAL A 33 20.86 -6.24 -35.70
N LEU A 34 20.75 -7.47 -36.24
CA LEU A 34 19.72 -8.43 -35.83
C LEU A 34 20.11 -9.42 -34.73
N ALA A 35 21.34 -9.31 -34.19
CA ALA A 35 21.84 -10.25 -33.15
C ALA A 35 22.01 -9.61 -31.75
N ALA A 36 21.58 -8.40 -31.52
CA ALA A 36 21.89 -7.71 -30.27
C ALA A 36 20.72 -6.99 -29.59
N VAL A 37 19.51 -7.55 -29.62
CA VAL A 37 18.44 -7.06 -28.70
C VAL A 37 17.56 -8.23 -28.27
N SER A 38 18.19 -9.30 -27.75
CA SER A 38 17.54 -10.10 -26.72
C SER A 38 18.11 -9.63 -25.38
N PHE A 39 17.87 -8.38 -25.03
CA PHE A 39 17.79 -8.02 -23.64
C PHE A 39 16.52 -8.72 -23.16
N ASP A 40 16.69 -9.92 -22.60
CA ASP A 40 15.76 -10.46 -21.64
C ASP A 40 15.65 -9.39 -20.53
N VAL A 41 14.69 -8.50 -20.68
CA VAL A 41 14.14 -7.75 -19.56
C VAL A 41 13.49 -8.82 -18.69
N LEU A 42 14.30 -9.46 -17.85
CA LEU A 42 13.77 -10.31 -16.78
C LEU A 42 12.83 -9.39 -16.00
N PRO A 43 11.54 -9.71 -15.91
CA PRO A 43 10.61 -8.85 -15.22
C PRO A 43 10.99 -8.83 -13.74
N VAL A 44 11.50 -7.70 -13.27
CA VAL A 44 11.72 -7.45 -11.83
C VAL A 44 10.43 -7.73 -11.03
N ALA A 45 9.28 -7.64 -11.68
CA ALA A 45 7.97 -7.98 -11.13
C ALA A 45 7.84 -9.45 -10.64
N ASP A 46 8.61 -10.40 -11.16
CA ASP A 46 8.49 -11.80 -10.75
C ASP A 46 9.14 -12.11 -9.39
N ALA A 47 10.17 -11.36 -8.99
CA ALA A 47 10.83 -11.56 -7.70
C ALA A 47 9.89 -11.13 -6.55
N ASP A 48 9.22 -10.01 -6.69
CA ASP A 48 8.27 -9.47 -5.69
C ASP A 48 7.01 -10.33 -5.60
N ALA A 49 6.45 -10.74 -6.73
CA ALA A 49 5.32 -11.66 -6.79
C ALA A 49 5.62 -13.01 -6.13
N GLY A 50 6.86 -13.50 -6.25
CA GLY A 50 7.35 -14.70 -5.60
C GLY A 50 7.46 -14.54 -4.09
N LEU A 51 7.95 -13.40 -3.59
CA LEU A 51 8.07 -13.12 -2.17
C LEU A 51 6.68 -13.03 -1.51
N ILE A 52 5.76 -12.24 -2.08
CA ILE A 52 4.38 -12.12 -1.60
C ILE A 52 3.72 -13.50 -1.53
N SER A 53 3.77 -14.28 -2.62
CA SER A 53 3.13 -15.60 -2.67
C SER A 53 3.68 -16.56 -1.61
N ARG A 54 5.02 -16.63 -1.42
CA ARG A 54 5.63 -17.49 -0.40
C ARG A 54 5.32 -17.05 1.02
N THR A 55 5.27 -15.74 1.26
CA THR A 55 4.98 -15.17 2.59
C THR A 55 3.50 -15.38 2.93
N CYS A 56 2.59 -15.03 2.03
CA CYS A 56 1.16 -15.14 2.26
C CYS A 56 0.67 -16.58 2.46
N LYS A 57 1.34 -17.59 1.88
CA LYS A 57 1.04 -19.01 2.18
C LYS A 57 1.17 -19.38 3.66
N LYS A 58 1.87 -18.57 4.45
CA LYS A 58 2.10 -18.79 5.89
C LYS A 58 1.12 -18.01 6.77
N THR A 59 0.27 -17.18 6.20
CA THR A 59 -0.78 -16.44 6.93
C THR A 59 -2.07 -17.26 7.02
N LYS A 60 -2.96 -16.90 7.95
CA LYS A 60 -4.26 -17.57 8.14
C LYS A 60 -5.18 -17.39 6.93
N THR A 61 -5.04 -16.28 6.20
CA THR A 61 -5.87 -15.93 5.04
C THR A 61 -5.01 -15.65 3.80
N PRO A 62 -4.41 -16.68 3.17
CA PRO A 62 -3.44 -16.48 2.08
C PRO A 62 -3.96 -15.68 0.89
N ALA A 63 -5.22 -15.90 0.48
CA ALA A 63 -5.82 -15.21 -0.65
C ALA A 63 -5.99 -13.71 -0.39
N ILE A 64 -6.46 -13.35 0.81
CA ILE A 64 -6.63 -11.95 1.23
C ILE A 64 -5.27 -11.25 1.34
N CYS A 65 -4.28 -11.93 1.92
CA CYS A 65 -2.92 -11.44 2.02
C CYS A 65 -2.33 -11.10 0.64
N VAL A 66 -2.44 -12.01 -0.32
CA VAL A 66 -1.97 -11.78 -1.70
C VAL A 66 -2.72 -10.63 -2.36
N ALA A 67 -4.05 -10.59 -2.25
CA ALA A 67 -4.86 -9.51 -2.82
C ALA A 67 -4.48 -8.15 -2.22
N MET A 68 -4.39 -8.06 -0.88
CA MET A 68 -4.03 -6.84 -0.16
C MET A 68 -2.65 -6.31 -0.59
N LEU A 69 -1.62 -7.16 -0.55
CA LEU A 69 -0.25 -6.74 -0.83
C LEU A 69 -0.01 -6.39 -2.31
N ARG A 70 -0.69 -7.05 -3.25
CA ARG A 70 -0.54 -6.77 -4.70
C ARG A 70 -1.24 -5.51 -5.17
N THR A 71 -2.24 -5.02 -4.43
CA THR A 71 -2.97 -3.80 -4.81
C THR A 71 -2.23 -2.52 -4.43
N ASP A 72 -1.23 -2.61 -3.55
CA ASP A 72 -0.47 -1.45 -3.09
C ASP A 72 0.94 -1.41 -3.71
N ARG A 73 1.21 -0.36 -4.48
CA ARG A 73 2.49 -0.15 -5.18
C ARG A 73 3.69 -0.03 -4.24
N ARG A 74 3.49 0.33 -2.97
CA ARG A 74 4.56 0.35 -1.96
C ARG A 74 5.16 -1.04 -1.76
N THR A 75 4.39 -2.07 -2.04
CA THR A 75 4.80 -3.47 -1.88
C THR A 75 5.76 -3.92 -2.99
N ASP A 76 5.73 -3.28 -4.16
CA ASP A 76 6.57 -3.63 -5.32
C ASP A 76 8.08 -3.51 -5.02
N GLY A 77 8.47 -2.71 -4.02
CA GLY A 77 9.86 -2.57 -3.58
C GLY A 77 10.24 -3.39 -2.34
N ALA A 78 9.35 -4.24 -1.84
CA ALA A 78 9.62 -5.03 -0.64
C ALA A 78 10.57 -6.20 -0.92
N MET A 79 11.81 -6.13 -0.40
CA MET A 79 12.83 -7.16 -0.64
C MET A 79 12.79 -8.32 0.37
N ASN A 80 12.03 -8.21 1.46
CA ASN A 80 11.98 -9.19 2.55
C ASN A 80 10.67 -9.13 3.33
N LEU A 81 10.52 -10.05 4.29
CA LEU A 81 9.33 -10.13 5.15
C LEU A 81 9.08 -8.83 5.95
N TYR A 82 10.13 -8.17 6.43
CA TYR A 82 10.00 -6.90 7.16
C TYR A 82 9.37 -5.82 6.26
N GLY A 83 9.84 -5.67 5.03
CA GLY A 83 9.26 -4.74 4.06
C GLY A 83 7.78 -5.04 3.77
N LEU A 84 7.41 -6.33 3.61
CA LEU A 84 6.01 -6.72 3.43
C LEU A 84 5.15 -6.39 4.66
N ALA A 85 5.63 -6.68 5.86
CA ALA A 85 4.93 -6.39 7.11
C ALA A 85 4.76 -4.88 7.36
N SER A 86 5.82 -4.10 7.09
CA SER A 86 5.78 -2.64 7.17
C SER A 86 4.75 -2.03 6.19
N ASN A 87 4.74 -2.50 4.94
CA ASN A 87 3.76 -2.04 3.95
C ASN A 87 2.33 -2.48 4.31
N ALA A 88 2.15 -3.68 4.86
CA ALA A 88 0.86 -4.14 5.36
C ALA A 88 0.33 -3.23 6.49
N LEU A 89 1.20 -2.80 7.41
CA LEU A 89 0.82 -1.84 8.46
C LEU A 89 0.39 -0.51 7.86
N LEU A 90 1.11 0.02 6.86
CA LEU A 90 0.72 1.25 6.17
C LEU A 90 -0.64 1.11 5.47
N ILE A 91 -0.93 -0.05 4.87
CA ILE A 91 -2.24 -0.32 4.25
C ILE A 91 -3.35 -0.34 5.31
N ALA A 92 -3.11 -0.91 6.50
CA ALA A 92 -4.06 -0.90 7.60
C ALA A 92 -4.31 0.52 8.12
N ILE A 93 -3.27 1.34 8.29
CA ILE A 93 -3.36 2.76 8.67
C ILE A 93 -4.19 3.55 7.67
N ASP A 94 -3.89 3.43 6.37
CA ASP A 94 -4.68 4.11 5.32
C ASP A 94 -6.15 3.68 5.34
N THR A 95 -6.42 2.42 5.70
CA THR A 95 -7.79 1.90 5.82
C THR A 95 -8.54 2.59 6.94
N VAL A 96 -7.95 2.65 8.14
CA VAL A 96 -8.54 3.37 9.29
C VAL A 96 -8.82 4.82 8.94
N TYR A 97 -7.82 5.51 8.39
CA TYR A 97 -7.95 6.92 8.02
C TYR A 97 -9.10 7.16 7.04
N ASN A 98 -9.20 6.34 5.99
CA ASN A 98 -10.26 6.48 5.00
C ASN A 98 -11.63 6.15 5.59
N ASN A 99 -11.72 5.11 6.43
CA ASN A 99 -12.97 4.69 7.07
C ASN A 99 -13.47 5.77 8.04
N THR A 100 -12.60 6.35 8.87
CA THR A 100 -12.93 7.45 9.78
C THR A 100 -13.52 8.64 9.02
N ARG A 101 -12.96 9.00 7.87
CA ARG A 101 -13.52 10.08 7.04
C ARG A 101 -14.94 9.78 6.56
N VAL A 102 -15.20 8.57 6.11
CA VAL A 102 -16.54 8.14 5.67
C VAL A 102 -17.52 8.15 6.85
N ILE A 103 -17.10 7.68 8.03
CA ILE A 103 -17.92 7.69 9.25
C ILE A 103 -18.32 9.13 9.61
N VAL A 104 -17.35 10.05 9.63
CA VAL A 104 -17.60 11.47 9.90
C VAL A 104 -18.57 12.09 8.88
N ASP A 105 -18.44 11.74 7.60
CA ASP A 105 -19.36 12.24 6.56
C ASP A 105 -20.77 11.68 6.73
N LEU A 106 -20.91 10.41 7.08
CA LEU A 106 -22.21 9.77 7.35
C LEU A 106 -22.89 10.30 8.62
N PHE A 107 -22.11 10.76 9.60
CA PHE A 107 -22.62 11.31 10.86
C PHE A 107 -23.31 12.67 10.68
N LYS A 108 -22.91 13.46 9.67
CA LYS A 108 -23.47 14.79 9.41
C LYS A 108 -24.99 14.75 9.25
N GLY A 109 -25.68 15.54 10.08
CA GLY A 109 -27.16 15.64 10.07
C GLY A 109 -27.88 14.46 10.71
N LYS A 110 -27.17 13.59 11.44
CA LYS A 110 -27.74 12.47 12.21
C LYS A 110 -27.58 12.62 13.71
N GLU A 111 -27.13 13.78 14.17
CA GLU A 111 -26.95 14.11 15.58
C GLU A 111 -28.30 13.91 16.35
N GLY A 112 -28.23 13.22 17.49
CA GLY A 112 -29.40 12.94 18.31
C GLY A 112 -30.33 11.85 17.80
N THR A 113 -30.00 11.20 16.68
CA THR A 113 -30.75 10.02 16.18
C THR A 113 -30.10 8.72 16.66
N PRO A 114 -30.85 7.59 16.71
CA PRO A 114 -30.23 6.28 17.01
C PRO A 114 -29.10 5.91 16.05
N GLU A 115 -29.21 6.24 14.75
CA GLU A 115 -28.15 6.03 13.76
C GLU A 115 -26.91 6.89 14.05
N GLY A 116 -27.12 8.16 14.43
CA GLY A 116 -26.05 9.05 14.85
C GLY A 116 -25.32 8.48 16.06
N GLY A 117 -26.05 7.95 17.05
CA GLY A 117 -25.43 7.27 18.21
C GLY A 117 -24.59 6.06 17.81
N ALA A 118 -25.04 5.23 16.88
CA ALA A 118 -24.26 4.10 16.35
C ALA A 118 -23.01 4.58 15.59
N LEU A 119 -23.14 5.61 14.74
CA LEU A 119 -22.02 6.20 14.03
C LEU A 119 -20.98 6.85 14.96
N ASP A 120 -21.42 7.42 16.10
CA ASP A 120 -20.51 7.96 17.11
C ASP A 120 -19.67 6.84 17.75
N VAL A 121 -20.27 5.70 18.07
CA VAL A 121 -19.53 4.51 18.53
C VAL A 121 -18.53 4.05 17.47
N CYS A 122 -18.94 3.97 16.19
CA CYS A 122 -18.01 3.65 15.10
C CYS A 122 -16.84 4.65 15.04
N ASN A 123 -17.12 5.96 15.12
CA ASN A 123 -16.11 7.00 15.05
C ASN A 123 -15.08 6.86 16.19
N GLN A 124 -15.55 6.63 17.43
CA GLN A 124 -14.66 6.44 18.57
C GLN A 124 -13.78 5.19 18.40
N ALA A 125 -14.36 4.05 18.01
CA ALA A 125 -13.62 2.81 17.77
C ALA A 125 -12.55 2.97 16.68
N TYR A 126 -12.86 3.67 15.60
CA TYR A 126 -11.90 3.92 14.52
C TYR A 126 -10.83 4.94 14.88
N LEU A 127 -11.11 5.93 15.73
CA LEU A 127 -10.10 6.84 16.27
C LEU A 127 -9.12 6.13 17.23
N GLU A 128 -9.61 5.19 18.03
CA GLU A 128 -8.75 4.34 18.87
C GLU A 128 -7.88 3.43 17.99
N ALA A 129 -8.45 2.81 16.98
CA ALA A 129 -7.71 1.98 16.02
C ALA A 129 -6.63 2.77 15.24
N ASP A 130 -6.90 4.04 14.90
CA ASP A 130 -5.92 4.92 14.28
C ASP A 130 -4.72 5.16 15.20
N ASN A 131 -4.97 5.51 16.48
CA ASN A 131 -3.91 5.67 17.48
C ASN A 131 -3.11 4.36 17.69
N ASP A 132 -3.78 3.22 17.73
CA ASP A 132 -3.14 1.93 17.90
C ASP A 132 -2.22 1.60 16.73
N LEU A 133 -2.67 1.80 15.49
CA LEU A 133 -1.88 1.47 14.30
C LEU A 133 -0.79 2.51 14.03
N GLU A 134 -1.14 3.81 13.99
CA GLU A 134 -0.22 4.87 13.56
C GLU A 134 0.84 5.17 14.63
N LEU A 135 0.52 5.02 15.90
CA LEU A 135 1.47 5.32 16.97
C LEU A 135 2.03 4.05 17.59
N GLN A 136 1.19 3.19 18.18
CA GLN A 136 1.67 2.10 19.02
C GLN A 136 2.26 0.94 18.19
N ALA A 137 1.55 0.46 17.14
CA ALA A 137 2.04 -0.66 16.33
C ALA A 137 3.26 -0.24 15.50
N ARG A 138 3.28 1.00 14.97
CA ARG A 138 4.44 1.53 14.23
C ARG A 138 5.66 1.63 15.14
N LEU A 139 5.50 2.19 16.35
CA LEU A 139 6.58 2.29 17.31
C LEU A 139 7.12 0.91 17.71
N ALA A 140 6.23 -0.05 17.98
CA ALA A 140 6.63 -1.43 18.29
C ALA A 140 7.40 -2.07 17.11
N LEU A 141 6.98 -1.84 15.86
CA LEU A 141 7.69 -2.33 14.67
C LEU A 141 9.09 -1.69 14.56
N ASP A 142 9.22 -0.39 14.79
CA ASP A 142 10.48 0.34 14.72
C ASP A 142 11.47 -0.14 15.79
N PHE A 143 10.99 -0.52 16.97
CA PHE A 143 11.77 -1.15 18.02
C PHE A 143 11.94 -2.68 17.86
N LEU A 144 11.48 -3.23 16.74
CA LEU A 144 11.54 -4.66 16.44
C LEU A 144 10.78 -5.53 17.45
N ASP A 145 9.81 -4.96 18.18
CA ASP A 145 8.86 -5.69 19.03
C ASP A 145 7.67 -6.17 18.19
N TYR A 146 7.93 -7.19 17.38
CA TYR A 146 6.93 -7.72 16.44
C TYR A 146 5.73 -8.35 17.15
N ALA A 147 5.95 -8.99 18.29
CA ALA A 147 4.86 -9.55 19.09
C ALA A 147 3.98 -8.47 19.72
N GLY A 148 4.59 -7.38 20.20
CA GLY A 148 3.87 -6.19 20.65
C GLY A 148 3.08 -5.54 19.53
N ALA A 149 3.69 -5.38 18.35
CA ALA A 149 3.02 -4.84 17.17
C ALA A 149 1.81 -5.70 16.76
N SER A 150 1.96 -7.03 16.67
CA SER A 150 0.86 -7.94 16.35
C SER A 150 -0.31 -7.79 17.33
N LYS A 151 -0.02 -7.73 18.64
CA LYS A 151 -1.05 -7.57 19.68
C LYS A 151 -1.83 -6.26 19.51
N VAL A 152 -1.16 -5.15 19.28
CA VAL A 152 -1.81 -3.84 19.10
C VAL A 152 -2.65 -3.81 17.83
N ILE A 153 -2.15 -4.40 16.73
CA ILE A 153 -2.89 -4.50 15.47
C ILE A 153 -4.18 -5.32 15.63
N LEU A 154 -4.14 -6.37 16.47
CA LEU A 154 -5.34 -7.16 16.78
C LEU A 154 -6.36 -6.38 17.62
N LEU A 155 -5.94 -5.45 18.48
CA LEU A 155 -6.87 -4.53 19.16
C LEU A 155 -7.54 -3.60 18.15
N ALA A 156 -6.76 -2.99 17.27
CA ALA A 156 -7.29 -2.12 16.21
C ALA A 156 -8.27 -2.84 15.27
N LYS A 157 -8.09 -4.14 15.05
CA LYS A 157 -8.98 -4.98 14.25
C LYS A 157 -10.42 -4.98 14.77
N ASP A 158 -10.60 -4.88 16.08
CA ASP A 158 -11.91 -4.99 16.72
C ASP A 158 -12.82 -3.78 16.47
N ALA A 159 -12.28 -2.67 15.93
CA ALA A 159 -13.07 -1.47 15.60
C ALA A 159 -14.22 -1.75 14.62
N GLY A 160 -14.01 -2.61 13.63
CA GLY A 160 -15.06 -3.03 12.71
C GLY A 160 -16.19 -3.76 13.40
N ASP A 161 -15.87 -4.71 14.28
CA ASP A 161 -16.85 -5.49 15.02
C ASP A 161 -17.65 -4.60 16.01
N MET A 162 -16.99 -3.65 16.67
CA MET A 162 -17.65 -2.66 17.53
C MET A 162 -18.64 -1.80 16.76
N CYS A 163 -18.30 -1.38 15.56
CA CYS A 163 -19.18 -0.62 14.68
C CYS A 163 -20.40 -1.43 14.25
N GLU A 164 -20.21 -2.67 13.79
CA GLU A 164 -21.31 -3.56 13.41
C GLU A 164 -22.26 -3.85 14.59
N ASP A 165 -21.73 -4.08 15.78
CA ASP A 165 -22.53 -4.32 17.00
C ASP A 165 -23.34 -3.09 17.41
N ALA A 166 -22.82 -1.86 17.22
CA ALA A 166 -23.57 -0.64 17.47
C ALA A 166 -24.81 -0.51 16.56
N PHE A 167 -24.68 -0.83 15.27
CA PHE A 167 -25.82 -0.85 14.35
C PHE A 167 -26.80 -1.98 14.64
N LYS A 168 -26.31 -3.15 15.02
CA LYS A 168 -27.13 -4.29 15.42
C LYS A 168 -27.95 -3.98 16.67
N ALA A 169 -27.41 -3.25 17.64
CA ALA A 169 -28.11 -2.84 18.85
C ALA A 169 -29.36 -1.97 18.56
N ILE A 170 -29.38 -1.25 17.47
CA ILE A 170 -30.54 -0.45 17.02
C ILE A 170 -31.38 -1.17 15.96
N ASN A 171 -31.15 -2.48 15.73
CA ASN A 171 -31.81 -3.30 14.72
C ASN A 171 -31.70 -2.74 13.29
N LYS A 172 -30.57 -2.16 12.93
CA LYS A 172 -30.28 -1.64 11.58
C LYS A 172 -29.06 -2.32 10.99
N LYS A 173 -29.03 -2.43 9.66
CA LYS A 173 -27.84 -2.83 8.94
C LYS A 173 -26.87 -1.67 8.92
N SER A 174 -25.59 -1.95 9.24
CA SER A 174 -24.53 -0.96 9.12
C SER A 174 -24.32 -0.54 7.66
N PRO A 175 -24.25 0.75 7.36
CA PRO A 175 -23.80 1.23 6.05
C PRO A 175 -22.29 1.03 5.82
N LEU A 176 -21.57 0.59 6.85
CA LEU A 176 -20.10 0.44 6.87
C LEU A 176 -19.65 -1.02 6.75
N ALA A 177 -20.58 -1.99 6.68
CA ALA A 177 -20.30 -3.43 6.78
C ALA A 177 -19.15 -3.93 5.87
N ASP A 178 -19.04 -3.44 4.64
CA ASP A 178 -17.93 -3.80 3.74
C ASP A 178 -16.61 -3.18 4.16
N MET A 179 -16.63 -1.98 4.72
CA MET A 179 -15.46 -1.27 5.23
C MET A 179 -14.96 -1.93 6.53
N ASP A 180 -15.88 -2.28 7.43
CA ASP A 180 -15.60 -2.97 8.68
C ASP A 180 -14.97 -4.34 8.41
N ARG A 181 -15.52 -5.09 7.45
CA ARG A 181 -14.93 -6.36 7.00
C ARG A 181 -13.52 -6.17 6.43
N GLN A 182 -13.30 -5.16 5.57
CA GLN A 182 -11.97 -4.88 5.03
C GLN A 182 -10.96 -4.49 6.12
N MET A 183 -11.39 -3.74 7.13
CA MET A 183 -10.57 -3.39 8.29
C MET A 183 -10.13 -4.65 9.03
N THR A 184 -11.07 -5.52 9.38
CA THR A 184 -10.82 -6.80 10.04
C THR A 184 -9.86 -7.69 9.24
N GLU A 185 -10.06 -7.81 7.92
CA GLU A 185 -9.21 -8.60 7.03
C GLU A 185 -7.77 -8.04 6.96
N ARG A 186 -7.62 -6.72 6.78
CA ARG A 186 -6.30 -6.08 6.64
C ARG A 186 -5.50 -6.11 7.92
N CYS A 187 -6.12 -5.83 9.06
CA CYS A 187 -5.47 -5.97 10.36
C CYS A 187 -5.09 -7.43 10.65
N GLY A 188 -5.96 -8.38 10.32
CA GLY A 188 -5.66 -9.80 10.48
C GLY A 188 -4.43 -10.25 9.69
N VAL A 189 -4.34 -9.87 8.40
CA VAL A 189 -3.15 -10.14 7.57
C VAL A 189 -1.91 -9.46 8.14
N THR A 190 -2.03 -8.20 8.57
CA THR A 190 -0.90 -7.44 9.11
C THR A 190 -0.36 -8.08 10.39
N ALA A 191 -1.25 -8.49 11.30
CA ALA A 191 -0.87 -9.21 12.52
C ALA A 191 -0.18 -10.55 12.20
N ASP A 192 -0.71 -11.34 11.25
CA ASP A 192 -0.06 -12.58 10.83
C ASP A 192 1.36 -12.35 10.29
N LEU A 193 1.61 -11.26 9.56
CA LEU A 193 2.95 -10.91 9.07
C LEU A 193 3.89 -10.49 10.21
N MET A 194 3.38 -9.79 11.24
CA MET A 194 4.16 -9.48 12.45
C MET A 194 4.50 -10.76 13.24
N ASP A 195 3.56 -11.69 13.37
CA ASP A 195 3.80 -13.00 14.02
C ASP A 195 4.87 -13.81 13.28
N LEU A 196 4.90 -13.77 11.95
CA LEU A 196 5.95 -14.40 11.14
C LEU A 196 7.32 -13.74 11.36
N LEU A 197 7.39 -12.44 11.61
CA LEU A 197 8.64 -11.77 11.99
C LEU A 197 9.09 -12.16 13.39
N ALA A 198 8.15 -12.20 14.34
CA ALA A 198 8.43 -12.61 15.72
C ALA A 198 9.01 -14.03 15.79
N SER A 199 8.41 -14.97 15.04
CA SER A 199 8.86 -16.38 15.02
C SER A 199 10.27 -16.53 14.47
N LYS A 200 10.66 -15.76 13.43
CA LYS A 200 12.02 -15.82 12.85
C LYS A 200 13.10 -15.24 13.75
N ARG A 201 12.73 -14.38 14.69
CA ARG A 201 13.69 -13.79 15.63
C ARG A 201 14.02 -14.70 16.81
N SER A 202 13.16 -15.68 17.07
CA SER A 202 13.32 -16.65 18.16
C SER A 202 14.07 -17.92 17.75
N GLU A 203 14.39 -18.08 16.47
CA GLU A 203 15.27 -19.14 15.92
C GLU A 203 16.74 -18.68 15.91
#